data_a0a67770e4c3d8c4a1fcedc8c3778a97
#
_entry.id   a0a67770e4c3d8c4a1fcedc8c3778a97
#
_cell.length_a   1.000
_cell.length_b   1.000
_cell.length_c   1.000
_cell.angle_alpha   90.00
_cell.angle_beta   90.00
_cell.angle_gamma   90.00
#
_symmetry.space_group_name_H-M   'P 1'
#
loop_
_entity.id
_entity.type
_entity.pdbx_description
1 polymer ?
#
loop_
_entity_poly.entity_id
_entity_poly.type
_entity_poly.pdbx_seq_one_letter_code
_entity_poly.pdbx_strand_id
1 'polypeptide(L)'
;MTRGRLIGEVTEPHAPPVDTGEAVGSPVSRLTITLGYGPALFDHRFGLAARKPAALAQLPPLPNENLDPDYTGGDLCIQACSDDPLVAFHAVRNLARLGMGVVQHNWMELGFGRTSTTTTSQATPRNLLGFKDGTRNIKAEQTGRMDGYVWVGAETDQPWLRGGSYLVTRKIRTFVESWDRDYLQDQENIIGRGKVSGAPLSGGTEFTTPDFTARDSAGQPAIPADAHIRLASFEHNGGTRILRRGYSFTDGIDPQTGTLLGGLFFIAFMKNPAQFIRLQRALAGDALNEYVHHVGSAVFACPPGLRPGQYWGGGLFT
;
A
#
# COMPACT_ATOMS: atom_id res chain seq x y z
N MET A 1 -7.79 -8.95 -21.15
CA MET A 1 -8.40 -7.74 -20.55
C MET A 1 -9.82 -7.66 -21.07
N THR A 2 -10.79 -8.09 -20.27
CA THR A 2 -12.21 -7.89 -20.59
C THR A 2 -12.51 -6.41 -20.41
N ARG A 3 -12.89 -5.73 -21.48
CA ARG A 3 -13.46 -4.38 -21.42
C ARG A 3 -14.83 -4.50 -20.74
N GLY A 4 -14.86 -4.47 -19.42
CA GLY A 4 -16.10 -4.34 -18.67
C GLY A 4 -16.71 -2.99 -18.97
N ARG A 5 -17.92 -2.98 -19.47
CA ARG A 5 -18.75 -1.77 -19.60
C ARG A 5 -19.13 -1.36 -18.17
N LEU A 6 -18.48 -0.34 -17.61
CA LEU A 6 -18.80 0.24 -16.30
C LEU A 6 -20.00 1.22 -16.37
N ILE A 7 -20.66 1.32 -17.51
CA ILE A 7 -21.78 2.24 -17.70
C ILE A 7 -23.05 1.39 -17.66
N GLY A 8 -23.70 1.38 -16.48
CA GLY A 8 -25.07 0.89 -16.35
C GLY A 8 -26.05 1.91 -16.94
N GLU A 9 -27.07 1.41 -17.61
CA GLU A 9 -28.18 2.26 -18.05
C GLU A 9 -29.02 2.69 -16.82
N VAL A 10 -29.20 3.98 -16.63
CA VAL A 10 -30.14 4.58 -15.67
C VAL A 10 -31.52 4.56 -16.36
N THR A 11 -32.21 3.40 -16.40
CA THR A 11 -33.35 3.23 -17.34
C THR A 11 -34.70 3.00 -16.67
N GLU A 12 -34.77 2.71 -15.38
CA GLU A 12 -36.03 2.40 -14.71
C GLU A 12 -36.43 3.51 -13.73
N PRO A 13 -37.44 4.38 -14.05
CA PRO A 13 -37.79 5.53 -13.22
C PRO A 13 -38.40 5.15 -11.86
N HIS A 14 -38.77 3.89 -11.63
CA HIS A 14 -39.41 3.42 -10.39
C HIS A 14 -38.56 2.39 -9.61
N ALA A 15 -37.31 2.15 -10.02
CA ALA A 15 -36.38 1.29 -9.34
C ALA A 15 -35.06 2.03 -9.03
N PRO A 16 -34.31 1.65 -7.98
CA PRO A 16 -32.96 2.16 -7.78
C PRO A 16 -32.12 1.90 -9.02
N PRO A 17 -31.32 2.88 -9.50
CA PRO A 17 -30.48 2.69 -10.67
C PRO A 17 -29.47 1.56 -10.45
N VAL A 18 -29.16 0.81 -11.51
CA VAL A 18 -28.17 -0.27 -11.48
C VAL A 18 -26.76 0.27 -11.24
N ASP A 19 -26.53 1.52 -11.65
CA ASP A 19 -25.28 2.27 -11.52
C ASP A 19 -25.54 3.61 -10.84
N THR A 20 -24.60 4.11 -10.05
CA THR A 20 -24.72 5.38 -9.31
C THR A 20 -24.47 6.62 -10.17
N GLY A 21 -23.91 6.45 -11.36
CA GLY A 21 -23.87 7.46 -12.43
C GLY A 21 -22.72 8.45 -12.39
N GLU A 22 -21.85 8.47 -11.38
CA GLU A 22 -20.80 9.50 -11.25
C GLU A 22 -19.79 9.48 -12.39
N ALA A 23 -19.53 8.30 -12.96
CA ALA A 23 -18.56 8.14 -14.04
C ALA A 23 -19.21 8.00 -15.43
N VAL A 24 -20.50 8.33 -15.57
CA VAL A 24 -21.17 8.33 -16.87
C VAL A 24 -20.47 9.29 -17.83
N GLY A 25 -20.07 8.77 -19.00
CA GLY A 25 -19.33 9.53 -20.00
C GLY A 25 -17.82 9.64 -19.76
N SER A 26 -17.30 9.19 -18.62
CA SER A 26 -15.88 9.14 -18.35
C SER A 26 -15.21 7.95 -19.03
N PRO A 27 -13.94 8.07 -19.48
CA PRO A 27 -13.16 6.92 -19.92
C PRO A 27 -12.82 6.03 -18.73
N VAL A 28 -12.46 4.77 -18.99
CA VAL A 28 -12.07 3.79 -17.94
C VAL A 28 -10.81 4.22 -17.15
N SER A 29 -9.99 5.13 -17.68
CA SER A 29 -8.86 5.76 -17.00
C SER A 29 -7.92 4.76 -16.31
N ARG A 30 -7.62 3.64 -16.98
CA ARG A 30 -6.77 2.53 -16.48
C ARG A 30 -7.25 1.94 -15.16
N LEU A 31 -8.55 1.95 -14.89
CA LEU A 31 -9.10 1.39 -13.66
C LEU A 31 -8.65 -0.05 -13.42
N THR A 32 -8.18 -0.31 -12.22
CA THR A 32 -7.90 -1.64 -11.68
C THR A 32 -8.58 -1.79 -10.33
N ILE A 33 -9.11 -2.99 -10.07
CA ILE A 33 -9.81 -3.30 -8.81
C ILE A 33 -9.17 -4.52 -8.19
N THR A 34 -8.88 -4.44 -6.89
CA THR A 34 -8.43 -5.56 -6.06
C THR A 34 -9.42 -5.76 -4.93
N LEU A 35 -9.84 -7.01 -4.70
CA LEU A 35 -10.59 -7.40 -3.52
C LEU A 35 -9.67 -8.15 -2.56
N GLY A 36 -9.89 -7.96 -1.26
CA GLY A 36 -9.15 -8.65 -0.21
C GLY A 36 -10.08 -9.12 0.91
N TYR A 37 -9.70 -10.22 1.54
CA TYR A 37 -10.40 -10.84 2.67
C TYR A 37 -9.54 -10.69 3.92
N GLY A 38 -10.09 -10.02 4.95
CA GLY A 38 -9.43 -9.80 6.22
C GLY A 38 -9.49 -11.03 7.14
N PRO A 39 -8.63 -11.10 8.17
CA PRO A 39 -8.55 -12.26 9.06
C PRO A 39 -9.86 -12.58 9.78
N ALA A 40 -10.66 -11.57 10.11
CA ALA A 40 -11.88 -11.71 10.87
C ALA A 40 -13.06 -12.30 10.06
N LEU A 41 -12.99 -12.27 8.72
CA LEU A 41 -13.94 -12.94 7.85
C LEU A 41 -13.95 -14.47 8.07
N PHE A 42 -12.81 -15.03 8.46
CA PHE A 42 -12.60 -16.48 8.58
C PHE A 42 -12.85 -16.99 10.00
N ASP A 43 -13.86 -16.46 10.67
CA ASP A 43 -14.33 -16.98 11.96
C ASP A 43 -15.53 -17.93 11.77
N HIS A 44 -16.23 -18.23 12.88
CA HIS A 44 -17.37 -19.13 12.89
C HIS A 44 -18.63 -18.58 12.25
N ARG A 45 -18.73 -17.25 12.01
CA ARG A 45 -19.96 -16.58 11.52
C ARG A 45 -20.38 -17.05 10.11
N PHE A 46 -19.40 -17.36 9.25
CA PHE A 46 -19.63 -17.60 7.82
C PHE A 46 -19.24 -19.02 7.37
N GLY A 47 -18.85 -19.90 8.29
CA GLY A 47 -18.39 -21.25 7.96
C GLY A 47 -17.05 -21.30 7.22
N LEU A 48 -16.29 -20.21 7.19
CA LEU A 48 -15.05 -20.07 6.40
C LEU A 48 -13.78 -20.36 7.24
N ALA A 49 -13.90 -20.74 8.51
CA ALA A 49 -12.75 -20.92 9.39
C ALA A 49 -11.69 -21.89 8.83
N ALA A 50 -12.10 -22.99 8.22
CA ALA A 50 -11.19 -23.95 7.58
C ALA A 50 -10.53 -23.46 6.27
N ARG A 51 -11.02 -22.36 5.72
CA ARG A 51 -10.49 -21.72 4.50
C ARG A 51 -9.50 -20.60 4.79
N LYS A 52 -9.25 -20.30 6.05
CA LYS A 52 -8.31 -19.24 6.46
C LYS A 52 -6.89 -19.64 6.13
N PRO A 53 -6.14 -18.85 5.33
CA PRO A 53 -4.72 -19.07 5.14
C PRO A 53 -3.97 -18.94 6.46
N ALA A 54 -3.07 -19.86 6.77
CA ALA A 54 -2.29 -19.85 8.02
C ALA A 54 -1.49 -18.56 8.20
N ALA A 55 -1.00 -17.97 7.10
CA ALA A 55 -0.27 -16.72 7.11
C ALA A 55 -1.17 -15.47 7.30
N LEU A 56 -2.50 -15.59 7.16
CA LEU A 56 -3.45 -14.50 7.35
C LEU A 56 -3.81 -14.35 8.82
N ALA A 57 -2.97 -13.69 9.58
CA ALA A 57 -3.23 -13.32 10.97
C ALA A 57 -3.29 -11.79 11.10
N GLN A 58 -3.88 -11.29 12.18
CA GLN A 58 -3.73 -9.88 12.54
C GLN A 58 -2.24 -9.56 12.70
N LEU A 59 -1.84 -8.37 12.25
CA LEU A 59 -0.47 -7.93 12.45
C LEU A 59 -0.20 -7.78 13.95
N PRO A 60 0.96 -8.23 14.44
CA PRO A 60 1.35 -8.00 15.82
C PRO A 60 1.58 -6.51 16.07
N PRO A 61 1.63 -6.04 17.32
CA PRO A 61 2.10 -4.70 17.62
C PRO A 61 3.48 -4.45 17.00
N LEU A 62 3.64 -3.31 16.36
CA LEU A 62 4.84 -2.93 15.59
C LEU A 62 5.35 -1.57 16.08
N PRO A 63 6.64 -1.26 15.85
CA PRO A 63 7.20 0.03 16.25
C PRO A 63 6.45 1.22 15.64
N ASN A 64 6.41 2.32 16.37
CA ASN A 64 5.86 3.61 15.96
C ASN A 64 4.37 3.60 15.62
N GLU A 65 3.59 2.73 16.27
CA GLU A 65 2.14 2.66 16.15
C GLU A 65 1.44 3.54 17.17
N ASN A 66 0.45 4.28 16.69
CA ASN A 66 -0.60 4.95 17.46
C ASN A 66 -1.92 4.71 16.72
N LEU A 67 -2.34 3.44 16.68
CA LEU A 67 -3.44 2.99 15.82
C LEU A 67 -4.79 3.51 16.34
N ASP A 68 -5.53 4.13 15.43
CA ASP A 68 -6.92 4.49 15.59
C ASP A 68 -7.79 3.30 15.13
N PRO A 69 -8.70 2.78 15.98
CA PRO A 69 -9.63 1.73 15.60
C PRO A 69 -10.47 2.07 14.36
N ASP A 70 -10.79 3.35 14.16
CA ASP A 70 -11.61 3.82 13.03
C ASP A 70 -10.90 3.70 11.68
N TYR A 71 -9.57 3.47 11.66
CA TYR A 71 -8.76 3.23 10.47
C TYR A 71 -8.07 1.86 10.48
N THR A 72 -8.56 0.92 11.31
CA THR A 72 -7.86 -0.36 11.53
C THR A 72 -8.75 -1.56 11.25
N GLY A 73 -8.18 -2.58 10.59
CA GLY A 73 -8.87 -3.84 10.29
C GLY A 73 -9.88 -3.75 9.15
N GLY A 74 -10.80 -4.71 9.13
CA GLY A 74 -11.85 -4.88 8.14
C GLY A 74 -11.97 -6.33 7.69
N ASP A 75 -13.21 -6.78 7.41
CA ASP A 75 -13.50 -8.14 6.91
C ASP A 75 -13.28 -8.24 5.39
N LEU A 76 -13.60 -7.16 4.68
CA LEU A 76 -13.46 -7.05 3.23
C LEU A 76 -12.68 -5.78 2.88
N CYS A 77 -11.92 -5.82 1.80
CA CYS A 77 -11.21 -4.68 1.24
C CYS A 77 -11.55 -4.54 -0.24
N ILE A 78 -11.82 -3.32 -0.66
CA ILE A 78 -11.89 -2.92 -2.07
C ILE A 78 -10.82 -1.86 -2.29
N GLN A 79 -9.86 -2.14 -3.18
CA GLN A 79 -8.91 -1.14 -3.67
C GLN A 79 -9.20 -0.87 -5.13
N ALA A 80 -9.57 0.35 -5.48
CA ALA A 80 -9.66 0.83 -6.85
C ALA A 80 -8.53 1.81 -7.13
N CYS A 81 -7.84 1.63 -8.24
CA CYS A 81 -6.81 2.56 -8.74
C CYS A 81 -7.19 2.99 -10.15
N SER A 82 -7.19 4.29 -10.41
CA SER A 82 -7.49 4.89 -11.71
C SER A 82 -6.67 6.17 -11.88
N ASP A 83 -6.49 6.62 -13.13
CA ASP A 83 -5.94 7.95 -13.42
C ASP A 83 -6.94 9.07 -13.11
N ASP A 84 -8.21 8.74 -13.00
CA ASP A 84 -9.30 9.63 -12.60
C ASP A 84 -9.83 9.21 -11.22
N PRO A 85 -9.71 10.06 -10.19
CA PRO A 85 -10.19 9.74 -8.84
C PRO A 85 -11.70 9.54 -8.79
N LEU A 86 -12.49 10.20 -9.66
CA LEU A 86 -13.93 10.01 -9.71
C LEU A 86 -14.29 8.59 -10.20
N VAL A 87 -13.56 8.07 -11.19
CA VAL A 87 -13.72 6.69 -11.68
C VAL A 87 -13.34 5.68 -10.60
N ALA A 88 -12.28 5.94 -9.83
CA ALA A 88 -11.90 5.08 -8.71
C ALA A 88 -12.98 5.09 -7.61
N PHE A 89 -13.48 6.26 -7.23
CA PHE A 89 -14.55 6.42 -6.24
C PHE A 89 -15.84 5.73 -6.69
N HIS A 90 -16.25 5.94 -7.93
CA HIS A 90 -17.40 5.29 -8.55
C HIS A 90 -17.32 3.76 -8.46
N ALA A 91 -16.16 3.17 -8.79
CA ALA A 91 -15.96 1.73 -8.72
C ALA A 91 -16.13 1.19 -7.29
N VAL A 92 -15.52 1.86 -6.28
CA VAL A 92 -15.67 1.48 -4.86
C VAL A 92 -17.12 1.60 -4.41
N ARG A 93 -17.77 2.72 -4.73
CA ARG A 93 -19.17 2.99 -4.34
C ARG A 93 -20.14 1.95 -4.89
N ASN A 94 -20.03 1.60 -6.19
CA ASN A 94 -20.90 0.60 -6.79
C ASN A 94 -20.67 -0.79 -6.22
N LEU A 95 -19.43 -1.20 -5.98
CA LEU A 95 -19.12 -2.49 -5.36
C LEU A 95 -19.62 -2.56 -3.91
N ALA A 96 -19.43 -1.51 -3.13
CA ALA A 96 -19.93 -1.44 -1.75
C ALA A 96 -21.46 -1.50 -1.71
N ARG A 97 -22.13 -0.84 -2.66
CA ARG A 97 -23.59 -0.85 -2.77
C ARG A 97 -24.16 -2.24 -3.02
N LEU A 98 -23.46 -3.10 -3.76
CA LEU A 98 -23.88 -4.50 -3.96
C LEU A 98 -23.92 -5.29 -2.64
N GLY A 99 -23.15 -4.88 -1.65
CA GLY A 99 -23.15 -5.47 -0.31
C GLY A 99 -24.14 -4.82 0.67
N MET A 100 -24.97 -3.88 0.24
CA MET A 100 -25.89 -3.15 1.11
C MET A 100 -26.82 -4.11 1.86
N GLY A 101 -26.95 -3.91 3.19
CA GLY A 101 -27.72 -4.80 4.06
C GLY A 101 -26.94 -6.02 4.59
N VAL A 102 -25.75 -6.30 4.03
CA VAL A 102 -24.87 -7.40 4.46
C VAL A 102 -23.53 -6.87 4.97
N VAL A 103 -22.99 -5.84 4.33
CA VAL A 103 -21.75 -5.19 4.73
C VAL A 103 -21.99 -3.71 5.05
N GLN A 104 -21.12 -3.17 5.91
CA GLN A 104 -21.10 -1.74 6.23
C GLN A 104 -19.68 -1.23 6.06
N HIS A 105 -19.54 0.05 5.69
CA HIS A 105 -18.24 0.69 5.62
C HIS A 105 -17.63 0.78 7.01
N ASN A 106 -16.38 0.33 7.12
CA ASN A 106 -15.58 0.53 8.32
C ASN A 106 -14.77 1.83 8.18
N TRP A 107 -13.96 1.91 7.13
CA TRP A 107 -13.18 3.11 6.80
C TRP A 107 -12.94 3.18 5.29
N MET A 108 -12.61 4.35 4.82
CA MET A 108 -12.23 4.62 3.44
C MET A 108 -11.11 5.65 3.41
N GLU A 109 -10.19 5.51 2.44
CA GLU A 109 -9.12 6.47 2.21
C GLU A 109 -9.04 6.82 0.73
N LEU A 110 -8.99 8.10 0.42
CA LEU A 110 -8.76 8.61 -0.93
C LEU A 110 -7.31 9.07 -1.06
N GLY A 111 -6.52 8.28 -1.79
CA GLY A 111 -5.14 8.62 -2.11
C GLY A 111 -5.03 9.49 -3.36
N PHE A 112 -4.01 10.33 -3.41
CA PHE A 112 -3.67 11.16 -4.55
C PHE A 112 -2.18 11.07 -4.90
N GLY A 113 -1.79 11.69 -6.01
CA GLY A 113 -0.43 11.62 -6.54
C GLY A 113 -0.21 10.33 -7.35
N ARG A 114 1.04 9.94 -7.47
CA ARG A 114 1.42 8.71 -8.15
C ARG A 114 1.89 7.67 -7.15
N THR A 115 1.52 6.42 -7.41
CA THR A 115 2.07 5.30 -6.65
C THR A 115 3.59 5.18 -6.82
N SER A 116 4.24 4.53 -5.88
CA SER A 116 5.64 4.11 -6.00
C SER A 116 5.91 3.47 -7.36
N THR A 117 7.07 3.73 -7.93
CA THR A 117 7.46 3.22 -9.26
C THR A 117 7.30 1.70 -9.36
N THR A 118 6.41 1.25 -10.23
CA THR A 118 6.10 -0.18 -10.44
C THR A 118 6.48 -0.71 -11.82
N THR A 119 6.97 0.17 -12.71
CA THR A 119 7.50 -0.19 -14.04
C THR A 119 8.82 0.53 -14.28
N THR A 120 9.65 0.02 -15.19
CA THR A 120 10.95 0.62 -15.53
C THR A 120 10.80 1.93 -16.30
N SER A 121 9.70 2.15 -17.00
CA SER A 121 9.41 3.37 -17.76
C SER A 121 8.83 4.51 -16.90
N GLN A 122 8.39 4.23 -15.69
CA GLN A 122 7.77 5.21 -14.81
C GLN A 122 8.84 6.04 -14.10
N ALA A 123 8.79 7.37 -14.22
CA ALA A 123 9.60 8.25 -13.38
C ALA A 123 9.23 8.08 -11.89
N THR A 124 10.25 8.08 -11.03
CA THR A 124 10.02 7.91 -9.59
C THR A 124 9.29 9.14 -9.03
N PRO A 125 8.09 8.97 -8.45
CA PRO A 125 7.34 10.07 -7.84
C PRO A 125 7.98 10.53 -6.54
N ARG A 126 7.47 11.65 -6.00
CA ARG A 126 7.84 12.16 -4.68
C ARG A 126 6.68 11.96 -3.70
N ASN A 127 7.02 11.71 -2.44
CA ASN A 127 6.10 11.72 -1.32
C ASN A 127 5.93 13.14 -0.73
N LEU A 128 5.12 13.30 0.32
CA LEU A 128 4.90 14.61 0.97
C LEU A 128 6.13 15.17 1.68
N LEU A 129 7.15 14.35 1.97
CA LEU A 129 8.44 14.81 2.48
C LEU A 129 9.35 15.39 1.39
N GLY A 130 8.89 15.34 0.13
CA GLY A 130 9.62 15.85 -1.03
C GLY A 130 10.66 14.89 -1.61
N PHE A 131 10.84 13.69 -1.03
CA PHE A 131 11.81 12.69 -1.50
C PHE A 131 11.23 11.75 -2.54
N LYS A 132 12.09 11.24 -3.44
CA LYS A 132 11.72 10.20 -4.40
C LYS A 132 11.34 8.91 -3.69
N ASP A 133 10.15 8.39 -3.97
CA ASP A 133 9.60 7.19 -3.36
C ASP A 133 9.38 6.08 -4.38
N GLY A 134 10.01 4.94 -4.17
CA GLY A 134 9.88 3.78 -5.03
C GLY A 134 11.09 3.46 -5.93
N THR A 135 12.21 4.18 -5.81
CA THR A 135 13.44 3.95 -6.60
C THR A 135 13.86 2.48 -6.63
N ARG A 136 13.82 1.79 -5.49
CA ARG A 136 14.20 0.37 -5.35
C ARG A 136 13.00 -0.58 -5.22
N ASN A 137 11.81 -0.14 -5.60
CA ASN A 137 10.63 -0.98 -5.61
C ASN A 137 10.74 -2.13 -6.61
N ILE A 138 9.98 -3.22 -6.41
CA ILE A 138 9.84 -4.29 -7.39
C ILE A 138 9.13 -3.73 -8.62
N LYS A 139 9.63 -4.04 -9.82
CA LYS A 139 9.04 -3.65 -11.10
C LYS A 139 8.28 -4.81 -11.71
N ALA A 140 7.19 -4.53 -12.42
CA ALA A 140 6.34 -5.55 -13.05
C ALA A 140 7.12 -6.44 -14.04
N GLU A 141 8.12 -5.87 -14.72
CA GLU A 141 8.99 -6.58 -15.66
C GLU A 141 9.97 -7.55 -14.98
N GLN A 142 10.14 -7.44 -13.68
CA GLN A 142 11.01 -8.33 -12.88
C GLN A 142 10.23 -9.58 -12.43
N THR A 143 9.81 -10.42 -13.39
CA THR A 143 8.94 -11.58 -13.15
C THR A 143 9.46 -12.50 -12.05
N GLY A 144 10.74 -12.82 -12.02
CA GLY A 144 11.34 -13.65 -10.98
C GLY A 144 11.25 -13.01 -9.58
N ARG A 145 11.24 -11.66 -9.47
CA ARG A 145 10.99 -10.98 -8.19
C ARG A 145 9.51 -10.95 -7.84
N MET A 146 8.63 -10.80 -8.84
CA MET A 146 7.18 -10.90 -8.62
C MET A 146 6.83 -12.29 -8.07
N ASP A 147 7.33 -13.36 -8.68
CA ASP A 147 7.10 -14.74 -8.22
C ASP A 147 7.78 -15.03 -6.88
N GLY A 148 8.96 -14.48 -6.65
CA GLY A 148 9.71 -14.68 -5.42
C GLY A 148 9.13 -13.99 -4.19
N TYR A 149 8.50 -12.82 -4.35
CA TYR A 149 8.14 -11.95 -3.23
C TYR A 149 6.68 -11.49 -3.19
N VAL A 150 5.94 -11.58 -4.29
CA VAL A 150 4.60 -10.98 -4.39
C VAL A 150 3.50 -12.03 -4.56
N TRP A 151 3.66 -12.92 -5.54
CA TRP A 151 2.64 -13.91 -5.83
C TRP A 151 2.72 -15.11 -4.90
N VAL A 152 1.59 -15.48 -4.31
CA VAL A 152 1.44 -16.71 -3.51
C VAL A 152 1.54 -17.91 -4.43
N GLY A 153 2.47 -18.81 -4.13
CA GLY A 153 2.72 -20.02 -4.91
C GLY A 153 2.06 -21.26 -4.32
N ALA A 154 2.70 -22.41 -4.57
CA ALA A 154 2.24 -23.71 -4.08
C ALA A 154 2.48 -23.92 -2.57
N GLU A 155 3.24 -23.03 -1.93
CA GLU A 155 3.53 -23.07 -0.48
C GLU A 155 2.32 -22.74 0.41
N THR A 156 1.25 -22.18 -0.16
CA THR A 156 0.05 -21.89 0.61
C THR A 156 -0.73 -23.15 0.97
N ASP A 157 -1.23 -23.20 2.19
CA ASP A 157 -2.17 -24.20 2.68
C ASP A 157 -3.58 -24.05 2.08
N GLN A 158 -3.85 -22.91 1.40
CA GLN A 158 -5.16 -22.59 0.82
C GLN A 158 -5.08 -22.47 -0.72
N PRO A 159 -5.55 -23.47 -1.47
CA PRO A 159 -5.45 -23.49 -2.93
C PRO A 159 -6.13 -22.28 -3.62
N TRP A 160 -7.20 -21.73 -3.02
CA TRP A 160 -7.93 -20.60 -3.57
C TRP A 160 -7.10 -19.31 -3.66
N LEU A 161 -6.00 -19.22 -2.87
CA LEU A 161 -5.12 -18.05 -2.82
C LEU A 161 -3.92 -18.16 -3.78
N ARG A 162 -3.69 -19.30 -4.41
CA ARG A 162 -2.56 -19.48 -5.37
C ARG A 162 -2.66 -18.49 -6.52
N GLY A 163 -1.58 -17.80 -6.83
CA GLY A 163 -1.54 -16.72 -7.82
C GLY A 163 -2.11 -15.39 -7.32
N GLY A 164 -2.61 -15.36 -6.09
CA GLY A 164 -2.99 -14.17 -5.36
C GLY A 164 -1.82 -13.52 -4.63
N SER A 165 -2.12 -12.64 -3.66
CA SER A 165 -1.12 -11.93 -2.86
C SER A 165 -1.72 -11.58 -1.50
N TYR A 166 -0.86 -11.29 -0.51
CA TYR A 166 -1.30 -10.59 0.68
C TYR A 166 -1.11 -9.09 0.49
N LEU A 167 -2.07 -8.33 0.96
CA LEU A 167 -2.09 -6.87 0.98
C LEU A 167 -1.95 -6.40 2.43
N VAL A 168 -0.98 -5.54 2.70
CA VAL A 168 -0.91 -4.78 3.96
C VAL A 168 -1.12 -3.31 3.65
N THR A 169 -1.99 -2.66 4.42
CA THR A 169 -2.20 -1.21 4.38
C THR A 169 -1.80 -0.57 5.69
N ARG A 170 -1.20 0.63 5.59
CA ARG A 170 -0.91 1.48 6.75
C ARG A 170 -1.27 2.92 6.42
N LYS A 171 -2.08 3.54 7.26
CA LYS A 171 -2.26 5.00 7.24
C LYS A 171 -1.15 5.60 8.08
N ILE A 172 -0.23 6.33 7.44
CA ILE A 172 0.97 6.88 8.08
C ILE A 172 0.84 8.40 8.07
N ARG A 173 0.50 8.99 9.21
CA ARG A 173 0.47 10.44 9.40
C ARG A 173 1.90 10.99 9.37
N THR A 174 2.10 12.09 8.69
CA THR A 174 3.37 12.82 8.61
C THR A 174 3.23 14.18 9.29
N PHE A 175 4.16 14.53 10.16
CA PHE A 175 4.22 15.83 10.82
C PHE A 175 4.99 16.82 9.93
N VAL A 176 4.33 17.27 8.86
CA VAL A 176 4.96 18.09 7.81
C VAL A 176 5.51 19.40 8.32
N GLU A 177 4.84 20.04 9.29
CA GLU A 177 5.28 21.31 9.87
C GLU A 177 6.57 21.16 10.69
N SER A 178 6.80 20.01 11.32
CA SER A 178 8.06 19.68 11.98
C SER A 178 9.14 19.40 10.97
N TRP A 179 8.83 18.55 9.97
CA TRP A 179 9.73 18.24 8.87
C TRP A 179 10.22 19.46 8.09
N ASP A 180 9.34 20.42 7.83
CA ASP A 180 9.66 21.61 7.04
C ASP A 180 10.59 22.60 7.77
N ARG A 181 10.77 22.45 9.09
CA ARG A 181 11.68 23.28 9.90
C ARG A 181 13.11 22.74 9.92
N ASP A 182 13.31 21.48 9.53
CA ASP A 182 14.63 20.88 9.55
C ASP A 182 15.49 21.36 8.39
N TYR A 183 16.79 21.42 8.65
CA TYR A 183 17.76 21.72 7.61
C TYR A 183 17.78 20.61 6.55
N LEU A 184 18.05 21.00 5.30
CA LEU A 184 18.13 20.07 4.18
C LEU A 184 19.07 18.89 4.46
N GLN A 185 20.22 19.15 5.08
CA GLN A 185 21.21 18.13 5.40
C GLN A 185 20.65 17.08 6.38
N ASP A 186 19.86 17.50 7.37
CA ASP A 186 19.25 16.61 8.36
C ASP A 186 18.17 15.73 7.69
N GLN A 187 17.31 16.34 6.85
CA GLN A 187 16.34 15.61 6.05
C GLN A 187 17.01 14.56 5.15
N GLU A 188 18.11 14.91 4.48
CA GLU A 188 18.85 13.99 3.62
C GLU A 188 19.52 12.87 4.42
N ASN A 189 20.05 13.16 5.60
CA ASN A 189 20.64 12.17 6.52
C ASN A 189 19.57 11.18 7.03
N ILE A 190 18.41 11.66 7.46
CA ILE A 190 17.27 10.85 7.93
C ILE A 190 16.83 9.87 6.83
N ILE A 191 16.69 10.35 5.62
CA ILE A 191 16.29 9.48 4.49
C ILE A 191 17.46 8.63 3.99
N GLY A 192 18.69 9.17 3.97
CA GLY A 192 19.89 8.55 3.40
C GLY A 192 20.09 8.82 1.91
N ARG A 193 19.38 9.82 1.36
CA ARG A 193 19.45 10.23 -0.07
C ARG A 193 19.38 11.73 -0.24
N GLY A 194 20.01 12.22 -1.31
CA GLY A 194 19.85 13.61 -1.74
C GLY A 194 18.40 13.89 -2.16
N LYS A 195 17.81 14.95 -1.62
CA LYS A 195 16.39 15.32 -1.84
C LYS A 195 16.11 15.63 -3.30
N VAL A 196 16.98 16.37 -3.96
CA VAL A 196 16.82 16.76 -5.39
C VAL A 196 17.18 15.60 -6.31
N SER A 197 18.36 15.04 -6.17
CA SER A 197 18.90 14.01 -7.06
C SER A 197 18.24 12.65 -6.87
N GLY A 198 17.86 12.31 -5.64
CA GLY A 198 17.46 10.97 -5.25
C GLY A 198 18.64 9.99 -5.15
N ALA A 199 19.88 10.44 -5.38
CA ALA A 199 21.06 9.61 -5.24
C ALA A 199 21.28 9.22 -3.76
N PRO A 200 21.78 8.00 -3.46
CA PRO A 200 22.20 7.67 -2.11
C PRO A 200 23.31 8.60 -1.64
N LEU A 201 23.42 8.89 -0.36
CA LEU A 201 24.48 9.75 0.19
C LEU A 201 25.88 9.15 0.01
N SER A 202 25.98 7.87 -0.31
CA SER A 202 27.24 7.23 -0.74
C SER A 202 27.68 7.59 -2.16
N GLY A 203 26.92 8.45 -2.87
CA GLY A 203 27.26 9.00 -4.20
C GLY A 203 26.53 8.33 -5.37
N GLY A 204 26.80 8.87 -6.56
CA GLY A 204 26.23 8.36 -7.82
C GLY A 204 24.96 9.07 -8.27
N THR A 205 24.02 8.31 -8.84
CA THR A 205 22.73 8.78 -9.33
C THR A 205 21.57 8.12 -8.55
N GLU A 206 20.32 8.48 -8.85
CA GLU A 206 19.14 7.91 -8.20
C GLU A 206 19.16 6.37 -8.13
N PHE A 207 19.56 5.72 -9.22
CA PHE A 207 19.51 4.26 -9.33
C PHE A 207 20.81 3.55 -8.94
N THR A 208 21.82 4.31 -8.51
CA THR A 208 23.05 3.72 -7.95
C THR A 208 22.70 2.92 -6.70
N THR A 209 23.26 1.71 -6.59
CA THR A 209 23.11 0.90 -5.39
C THR A 209 23.78 1.59 -4.20
N PRO A 210 23.07 1.83 -3.08
CA PRO A 210 23.67 2.41 -1.90
C PRO A 210 24.85 1.57 -1.40
N ASP A 211 25.99 2.20 -1.17
CA ASP A 211 27.11 1.60 -0.47
C ASP A 211 27.01 1.94 1.02
N PHE A 212 26.56 0.99 1.81
CA PHE A 212 26.39 1.17 3.26
C PHE A 212 27.70 1.07 4.04
N THR A 213 28.82 0.80 3.36
CA THR A 213 30.18 0.80 3.98
C THR A 213 30.94 2.08 3.69
N ALA A 214 30.47 2.87 2.72
CA ALA A 214 31.09 4.16 2.36
C ALA A 214 31.15 5.12 3.56
N ARG A 215 32.24 5.88 3.60
CA ARG A 215 32.48 6.92 4.61
C ARG A 215 32.62 8.28 3.98
N ASP A 216 32.24 9.29 4.73
CA ASP A 216 32.43 10.70 4.37
C ASP A 216 33.88 11.16 4.63
N SER A 217 34.17 12.44 4.37
CA SER A 217 35.48 13.03 4.57
C SER A 217 35.91 13.10 6.04
N ALA A 218 34.97 13.00 6.98
CA ALA A 218 35.21 12.96 8.43
C ALA A 218 35.34 11.51 8.95
N GLY A 219 35.27 10.49 8.06
CA GLY A 219 35.35 9.08 8.41
C GLY A 219 34.06 8.51 9.00
N GLN A 220 32.97 9.26 9.01
CA GLN A 220 31.66 8.80 9.45
C GLN A 220 30.94 8.01 8.32
N PRO A 221 29.97 7.14 8.64
CA PRO A 221 29.16 6.50 7.60
C PRO A 221 28.52 7.54 6.67
N ALA A 222 28.76 7.45 5.36
CA ALA A 222 28.16 8.36 4.39
C ALA A 222 26.63 8.29 4.37
N ILE A 223 26.06 7.11 4.66
CA ILE A 223 24.64 6.92 4.95
C ILE A 223 24.53 6.59 6.44
N PRO A 224 23.89 7.42 7.28
CA PRO A 224 23.76 7.19 8.71
C PRO A 224 23.24 5.80 9.08
N ALA A 225 23.57 5.30 10.27
CA ALA A 225 23.19 3.95 10.70
C ALA A 225 21.68 3.78 10.87
N ASP A 226 20.99 4.86 11.24
CA ASP A 226 19.56 4.98 11.47
C ASP A 226 18.79 5.57 10.27
N ALA A 227 19.47 5.82 9.14
CA ALA A 227 18.83 6.34 7.93
C ALA A 227 17.80 5.34 7.36
N HIS A 228 16.65 5.88 6.96
CA HIS A 228 15.52 5.10 6.45
C HIS A 228 15.90 4.09 5.36
N ILE A 229 16.66 4.51 4.33
CA ILE A 229 17.03 3.60 3.24
C ILE A 229 17.97 2.47 3.68
N ARG A 230 18.76 2.66 4.74
CA ARG A 230 19.63 1.62 5.29
C ARG A 230 18.78 0.56 5.99
N LEU A 231 17.93 1.00 6.94
CA LEU A 231 17.10 0.09 7.74
C LEU A 231 16.05 -0.64 6.90
N ALA A 232 15.43 0.05 5.91
CA ALA A 232 14.45 -0.53 4.99
C ALA A 232 15.07 -1.40 3.89
N SER A 233 16.39 -1.42 3.74
CA SER A 233 17.04 -2.12 2.62
C SER A 233 16.93 -3.64 2.73
N PHE A 234 16.84 -4.31 1.59
CA PHE A 234 16.82 -5.77 1.56
C PHE A 234 18.16 -6.38 1.99
N GLU A 235 19.27 -5.67 1.85
CA GLU A 235 20.60 -6.08 2.30
C GLU A 235 20.62 -6.25 3.84
N HIS A 236 19.94 -5.35 4.58
CA HIS A 236 19.84 -5.43 6.04
C HIS A 236 18.70 -6.32 6.52
N ASN A 237 17.80 -6.73 5.61
CA ASN A 237 16.59 -7.50 5.94
C ASN A 237 16.64 -8.94 5.39
N GLY A 238 17.83 -9.54 5.23
CA GLY A 238 17.98 -10.92 4.77
C GLY A 238 17.37 -11.17 3.40
N GLY A 239 17.47 -10.21 2.48
CA GLY A 239 16.93 -10.28 1.13
C GLY A 239 15.43 -9.99 1.02
N THR A 240 14.73 -9.71 2.13
CA THR A 240 13.28 -9.48 2.14
C THR A 240 12.88 -8.27 1.29
N ARG A 241 11.86 -8.44 0.47
CA ARG A 241 11.28 -7.42 -0.40
C ARG A 241 9.75 -7.45 -0.35
N ILE A 242 9.12 -6.32 -0.62
CA ILE A 242 7.67 -6.17 -0.82
C ILE A 242 7.43 -5.28 -2.04
N LEU A 243 6.28 -5.42 -2.69
CA LEU A 243 5.84 -4.52 -3.76
C LEU A 243 5.02 -3.38 -3.15
N ARG A 244 5.58 -2.15 -3.12
CA ARG A 244 4.89 -0.97 -2.58
C ARG A 244 4.06 -0.29 -3.65
N ARG A 245 2.86 0.14 -3.27
CA ARG A 245 1.91 0.92 -4.09
C ARG A 245 1.23 2.00 -3.26
N GLY A 246 2.00 2.73 -2.44
CA GLY A 246 1.47 3.80 -1.59
C GLY A 246 1.09 5.05 -2.38
N TYR A 247 0.20 5.84 -1.79
CA TYR A 247 -0.28 7.14 -2.26
C TYR A 247 -0.18 8.16 -1.14
N SER A 248 -0.13 9.45 -1.47
CA SER A 248 -0.33 10.49 -0.47
C SER A 248 -1.80 10.61 -0.12
N PHE A 249 -2.12 11.07 1.08
CA PHE A 249 -3.48 11.41 1.49
C PHE A 249 -3.50 12.73 2.27
N THR A 250 -4.69 13.34 2.42
CA THR A 250 -4.94 14.44 3.34
C THR A 250 -6.38 14.39 3.83
N ASP A 251 -6.55 14.52 5.14
CA ASP A 251 -7.85 14.64 5.84
C ASP A 251 -8.15 16.11 6.24
N GLY A 252 -7.39 17.04 5.67
CA GLY A 252 -7.54 18.47 5.96
C GLY A 252 -6.66 18.92 7.12
N ILE A 253 -7.22 19.74 8.02
CA ILE A 253 -6.51 20.37 9.12
C ILE A 253 -7.03 19.83 10.45
N ASP A 254 -6.14 19.51 11.36
CA ASP A 254 -6.47 19.14 12.73
C ASP A 254 -7.08 20.38 13.45
N PRO A 255 -8.35 20.31 13.88
CA PRO A 255 -9.01 21.48 14.47
C PRO A 255 -8.44 21.87 15.84
N GLN A 256 -7.71 20.99 16.51
CA GLN A 256 -7.14 21.26 17.82
C GLN A 256 -5.75 21.89 17.71
N THR A 257 -4.95 21.45 16.76
CA THR A 257 -3.54 21.87 16.62
C THR A 257 -3.32 22.85 15.47
N GLY A 258 -4.23 22.93 14.52
CA GLY A 258 -4.10 23.71 13.29
C GLY A 258 -3.08 23.13 12.30
N THR A 259 -2.60 21.89 12.52
CA THR A 259 -1.62 21.22 11.67
C THR A 259 -2.29 20.38 10.59
N LEU A 260 -1.58 20.11 9.48
CA LEU A 260 -2.07 19.27 8.38
C LEU A 260 -2.24 17.82 8.83
N LEU A 261 -3.42 17.26 8.58
CA LEU A 261 -3.68 15.83 8.68
C LEU A 261 -3.40 15.18 7.32
N GLY A 262 -2.17 14.81 7.09
CA GLY A 262 -1.74 14.22 5.82
C GLY A 262 -0.60 13.24 6.00
N GLY A 263 -0.27 12.52 4.94
CA GLY A 263 0.82 11.56 4.99
C GLY A 263 0.82 10.56 3.84
N LEU A 264 1.25 9.34 4.16
CA LEU A 264 1.35 8.23 3.23
C LEU A 264 0.29 7.18 3.55
N PHE A 265 -0.63 6.94 2.61
CA PHE A 265 -1.42 5.71 2.61
C PHE A 265 -0.56 4.61 2.00
N PHE A 266 0.20 3.95 2.86
CA PHE A 266 1.09 2.87 2.49
C PHE A 266 0.28 1.64 2.11
N ILE A 267 0.55 1.10 0.92
CA ILE A 267 -0.04 -0.12 0.38
C ILE A 267 1.12 -1.00 -0.09
N ALA A 268 1.14 -2.24 0.34
CA ALA A 268 2.16 -3.20 -0.10
C ALA A 268 1.59 -4.59 -0.35
N PHE A 269 2.02 -5.18 -1.46
CA PHE A 269 1.70 -6.56 -1.82
C PHE A 269 2.90 -7.47 -1.58
N MET A 270 2.63 -8.67 -1.06
CA MET A 270 3.65 -9.66 -0.72
C MET A 270 3.08 -11.07 -0.69
N LYS A 271 3.95 -12.06 -0.84
CA LYS A 271 3.51 -13.46 -0.78
C LYS A 271 3.28 -13.99 0.65
N ASN A 272 3.80 -13.28 1.66
CA ASN A 272 3.59 -13.59 3.08
C ASN A 272 3.71 -12.32 3.94
N PRO A 273 2.76 -12.03 4.83
CA PRO A 273 2.79 -10.87 5.72
C PRO A 273 4.03 -10.78 6.62
N ALA A 274 4.70 -11.91 6.88
CA ALA A 274 5.97 -11.93 7.62
C ALA A 274 7.06 -11.06 6.96
N GLN A 275 6.99 -10.84 5.63
CA GLN A 275 7.91 -9.93 4.93
C GLN A 275 7.75 -8.50 5.43
N PHE A 276 6.50 -8.01 5.54
CA PHE A 276 6.19 -6.69 6.08
C PHE A 276 6.61 -6.58 7.56
N ILE A 277 6.24 -7.57 8.37
CA ILE A 277 6.55 -7.58 9.80
C ILE A 277 8.06 -7.48 10.04
N ARG A 278 8.87 -8.21 9.25
CA ARG A 278 10.33 -8.13 9.32
C ARG A 278 10.85 -6.73 9.01
N LEU A 279 10.40 -6.14 7.91
CA LEU A 279 10.80 -4.79 7.49
C LEU A 279 10.39 -3.75 8.53
N GLN A 280 9.15 -3.81 9.02
CA GLN A 280 8.66 -2.84 10.00
C GLN A 280 9.40 -2.94 11.34
N ARG A 281 9.78 -4.14 11.78
CA ARG A 281 10.61 -4.33 12.98
C ARG A 281 12.01 -3.75 12.81
N ALA A 282 12.60 -3.86 11.62
CA ALA A 282 13.90 -3.28 11.33
C ALA A 282 13.89 -1.74 11.38
N LEU A 283 12.73 -1.11 11.15
CA LEU A 283 12.53 0.33 11.23
C LEU A 283 12.32 0.85 12.66
N ALA A 284 12.48 0.02 13.69
CA ALA A 284 12.28 0.47 15.09
C ALA A 284 13.21 1.63 15.50
N GLY A 285 14.42 1.66 14.97
CA GLY A 285 15.41 2.72 15.22
C GLY A 285 15.53 3.72 14.07
N ASP A 286 14.56 3.81 13.18
CA ASP A 286 14.59 4.73 12.04
C ASP A 286 14.43 6.17 12.50
N ALA A 287 15.37 7.04 12.11
CA ALA A 287 15.30 8.47 12.40
C ALA A 287 14.03 9.14 11.85
N LEU A 288 13.44 8.58 10.79
CA LEU A 288 12.16 9.05 10.25
C LEU A 288 10.99 8.90 11.23
N ASN A 289 11.07 8.03 12.23
CA ASN A 289 10.02 7.83 13.23
C ASN A 289 9.67 9.08 14.04
N GLU A 290 10.54 10.09 14.06
CA GLU A 290 10.25 11.39 14.68
C GLU A 290 9.16 12.17 13.92
N TYR A 291 9.04 11.94 12.62
CA TYR A 291 8.17 12.71 11.71
C TYR A 291 6.95 11.94 11.23
N VAL A 292 6.80 10.69 11.58
CA VAL A 292 5.68 9.86 11.13
C VAL A 292 5.11 9.00 12.24
N HIS A 293 3.79 8.78 12.25
CA HIS A 293 3.13 7.78 13.09
C HIS A 293 2.19 6.92 12.25
N HIS A 294 2.17 5.61 12.53
CA HIS A 294 1.21 4.69 11.94
C HIS A 294 -0.11 4.77 12.69
N VAL A 295 -1.13 5.40 12.09
CA VAL A 295 -2.44 5.63 12.72
C VAL A 295 -3.52 4.68 12.23
N GLY A 296 -3.29 3.91 11.17
CA GLY A 296 -4.22 2.88 10.69
C GLY A 296 -3.47 1.66 10.16
N SER A 297 -4.09 0.49 10.24
CA SER A 297 -3.46 -0.78 9.88
C SER A 297 -4.47 -1.84 9.47
N ALA A 298 -4.24 -2.52 8.33
CA ALA A 298 -5.00 -3.71 7.98
C ALA A 298 -4.16 -4.69 7.15
N VAL A 299 -4.59 -5.96 7.14
CA VAL A 299 -4.02 -7.03 6.33
C VAL A 299 -5.13 -7.83 5.67
N PHE A 300 -4.94 -8.18 4.41
CA PHE A 300 -5.92 -8.92 3.62
C PHE A 300 -5.25 -9.99 2.76
N ALA A 301 -5.97 -11.11 2.51
CA ALA A 301 -5.64 -12.08 1.48
C ALA A 301 -6.40 -11.70 0.20
N CYS A 302 -5.68 -11.43 -0.89
CA CYS A 302 -6.22 -11.05 -2.17
C CYS A 302 -6.15 -12.25 -3.12
N PRO A 303 -7.29 -12.79 -3.58
CA PRO A 303 -7.29 -13.90 -4.53
C PRO A 303 -6.70 -13.49 -5.88
N PRO A 304 -6.35 -14.46 -6.76
CA PRO A 304 -5.88 -14.17 -8.10
C PRO A 304 -6.93 -13.41 -8.93
N GLY A 305 -6.47 -12.70 -9.95
CA GLY A 305 -7.36 -12.02 -10.89
C GLY A 305 -8.33 -12.97 -11.59
N LEU A 306 -9.53 -12.48 -11.88
CA LEU A 306 -10.60 -13.25 -12.49
C LEU A 306 -10.32 -13.59 -13.96
N ARG A 307 -10.72 -14.78 -14.36
CA ARG A 307 -10.84 -15.18 -15.76
C ARG A 307 -12.32 -15.06 -16.20
N PRO A 308 -12.60 -14.98 -17.50
CA PRO A 308 -13.99 -14.99 -17.99
C PRO A 308 -14.79 -16.16 -17.41
N GLY A 309 -16.00 -15.87 -16.91
CA GLY A 309 -16.87 -16.87 -16.28
C GLY A 309 -16.61 -17.14 -14.80
N GLN A 310 -15.61 -16.50 -14.19
CA GLN A 310 -15.33 -16.59 -12.76
C GLN A 310 -15.89 -15.37 -12.00
N TYR A 311 -16.06 -15.53 -10.69
CA TYR A 311 -16.43 -14.47 -9.76
C TYR A 311 -15.45 -14.44 -8.57
N TRP A 312 -15.31 -13.27 -7.91
CA TRP A 312 -14.44 -13.14 -6.76
C TRP A 312 -14.89 -14.04 -5.61
N GLY A 313 -13.93 -14.76 -5.04
CA GLY A 313 -14.20 -15.72 -3.98
C GLY A 313 -14.70 -17.08 -4.47
N GLY A 314 -14.85 -17.31 -5.77
CA GLY A 314 -15.31 -18.60 -6.29
C GLY A 314 -14.56 -19.78 -5.69
N GLY A 315 -13.22 -19.73 -5.68
CA GLY A 315 -12.40 -20.77 -5.05
C GLY A 315 -12.47 -20.84 -3.51
N LEU A 316 -13.03 -19.82 -2.86
CA LEU A 316 -13.22 -19.81 -1.41
C LEU A 316 -14.46 -20.61 -1.00
N PHE A 317 -15.48 -20.70 -1.86
CA PHE A 317 -16.76 -21.35 -1.59
C PHE A 317 -16.90 -22.74 -2.24
N THR A 318 -15.92 -23.19 -2.99
CA THR A 318 -15.81 -24.54 -3.55
C THR A 318 -14.75 -25.33 -2.81
#